data_78e45dcfe95c0c076f9dd4a9972b428c
#
_entry.id   78e45dcfe95c0c076f9dd4a9972b428c
#
_cell.length_a   1.000
_cell.length_b   1.000
_cell.length_c   1.000
_cell.angle_alpha   90.00
_cell.angle_beta   90.00
_cell.angle_gamma   90.00
#
_symmetry.space_group_name_H-M   'P 1'
#
loop_
_entity.id
_entity.type
_entity.pdbx_description
1 polymer ?
#
loop_
_entity_poly.entity_id
_entity_poly.type
_entity_poly.pdbx_seq_one_letter_code
_entity_poly.pdbx_strand_id
1 'polypeptide(L)'
;MSKLQEYLKTMQECLFDENLKSNFDILLKHLDDENSIQAFFKEYDLLFLSLKNSIPTTFSYIEEGFENSNPLLCVRQILVKSKIRRNEKFFKESEDSVGFCLLLMSEFLRQNEDDLAKELFEKVINKSIDEFLGDVFMNKNANLYKEIASIALAFMEFERLCFEVEKPAKINSKKVQNDLSRSEFLRREANKQRRTREKSQGIS
;
A
#
# COMPACT_ATOMS: atom_id res chain seq x y z
N MET A 1 -8.87 -23.44 -21.66
CA MET A 1 -7.88 -22.36 -21.55
C MET A 1 -7.20 -22.50 -20.21
N SER A 2 -5.88 -22.30 -20.12
CA SER A 2 -5.23 -22.29 -18.79
C SER A 2 -5.67 -21.03 -18.03
N LYS A 3 -5.76 -21.11 -16.70
CA LYS A 3 -6.06 -19.94 -15.84
C LYS A 3 -5.16 -18.72 -16.19
N LEU A 4 -3.90 -18.98 -16.56
CA LEU A 4 -2.95 -17.96 -17.02
C LEU A 4 -3.37 -17.26 -18.31
N GLN A 5 -3.96 -17.99 -19.27
CA GLN A 5 -4.43 -17.38 -20.52
C GLN A 5 -5.68 -16.51 -20.32
N GLU A 6 -6.53 -16.91 -19.40
CA GLU A 6 -7.70 -16.12 -18.98
C GLU A 6 -7.26 -14.88 -18.22
N TYR A 7 -6.30 -15.02 -17.31
CA TYR A 7 -5.64 -13.93 -16.59
C TYR A 7 -5.02 -12.90 -17.55
N LEU A 8 -4.21 -13.34 -18.51
CA LEU A 8 -3.58 -12.47 -19.51
C LEU A 8 -4.61 -11.78 -20.42
N LYS A 9 -5.70 -12.47 -20.76
CA LYS A 9 -6.78 -11.88 -21.56
C LYS A 9 -7.51 -10.78 -20.79
N THR A 10 -7.89 -11.05 -19.54
CA THR A 10 -8.55 -10.07 -18.67
C THR A 10 -7.63 -8.88 -18.39
N MET A 11 -6.33 -9.14 -18.17
CA MET A 11 -5.33 -8.08 -18.04
C MET A 11 -5.23 -7.23 -19.30
N GLN A 12 -5.25 -7.84 -20.48
CA GLN A 12 -5.27 -7.11 -21.74
C GLN A 12 -6.53 -6.25 -21.87
N GLU A 13 -7.69 -6.77 -21.52
CA GLU A 13 -8.96 -6.03 -21.58
C GLU A 13 -8.96 -4.84 -20.61
N CYS A 14 -8.41 -4.99 -19.39
CA CYS A 14 -8.25 -3.88 -18.44
C CYS A 14 -7.19 -2.84 -18.88
N LEU A 15 -6.11 -3.27 -19.55
CA LEU A 15 -5.06 -2.39 -20.05
C LEU A 15 -5.45 -1.67 -21.36
N PHE A 16 -6.54 -2.07 -22.00
CA PHE A 16 -7.08 -1.39 -23.20
C PHE A 16 -7.98 -0.20 -22.90
N ASP A 17 -8.22 0.12 -21.60
CA ASP A 17 -8.81 1.40 -21.27
C ASP A 17 -7.82 2.52 -21.65
N GLU A 18 -8.25 3.41 -22.57
CA GLU A 18 -7.42 4.51 -23.07
C GLU A 18 -6.92 5.42 -21.96
N ASN A 19 -7.69 5.58 -20.88
CA ASN A 19 -7.29 6.35 -19.70
C ASN A 19 -6.14 5.66 -18.96
N LEU A 20 -6.22 4.35 -18.75
CA LEU A 20 -5.19 3.57 -18.08
C LEU A 20 -3.89 3.58 -18.88
N LYS A 21 -3.97 3.43 -20.20
CA LYS A 21 -2.83 3.52 -21.11
C LYS A 21 -2.20 4.91 -21.07
N SER A 22 -3.01 5.97 -21.06
CA SER A 22 -2.52 7.35 -20.91
C SER A 22 -1.79 7.55 -19.59
N ASN A 23 -2.30 7.00 -18.48
CA ASN A 23 -1.67 7.08 -17.17
C ASN A 23 -0.32 6.35 -17.15
N PHE A 24 -0.22 5.19 -17.78
CA PHE A 24 1.06 4.49 -17.94
C PHE A 24 2.06 5.29 -18.77
N ASP A 25 1.63 5.89 -19.88
CA ASP A 25 2.50 6.71 -20.73
C ASP A 25 3.02 7.95 -19.99
N ILE A 26 2.18 8.57 -19.17
CA ILE A 26 2.58 9.69 -18.31
C ILE A 26 3.62 9.22 -17.28
N LEU A 27 3.37 8.11 -16.61
CA LEU A 27 4.28 7.54 -15.62
C LEU A 27 5.63 7.19 -16.22
N LEU A 28 5.66 6.53 -17.40
CA LEU A 28 6.88 6.15 -18.09
C LEU A 28 7.71 7.38 -18.48
N LYS A 29 7.09 8.43 -19.01
CA LYS A 29 7.79 9.70 -19.35
C LYS A 29 8.45 10.34 -18.13
N HIS A 30 7.82 10.22 -16.96
CA HIS A 30 8.39 10.74 -15.73
C HIS A 30 9.52 9.88 -15.17
N LEU A 31 9.52 8.57 -15.40
CA LEU A 31 10.60 7.67 -14.94
C LEU A 31 11.89 7.80 -15.76
N ASP A 32 11.82 8.33 -16.98
CA ASP A 32 12.99 8.53 -17.86
C ASP A 32 13.82 9.78 -17.51
N ASP A 33 13.37 10.63 -16.59
CA ASP A 33 14.07 11.87 -16.20
C ASP A 33 14.53 11.82 -14.74
N GLU A 34 15.84 12.01 -14.51
CA GLU A 34 16.42 12.02 -13.14
C GLU A 34 15.81 13.10 -12.22
N ASN A 35 15.39 14.24 -12.77
CA ASN A 35 14.70 15.27 -11.99
C ASN A 35 13.31 14.80 -11.53
N SER A 36 12.67 13.98 -12.31
CA SER A 36 11.37 13.39 -11.99
C SER A 36 11.48 12.36 -10.87
N ILE A 37 12.58 11.62 -10.79
CA ILE A 37 12.84 10.69 -9.66
C ILE A 37 12.94 11.47 -8.35
N GLN A 38 13.64 12.60 -8.34
CA GLN A 38 13.71 13.44 -7.14
C GLN A 38 12.35 14.06 -6.79
N ALA A 39 11.56 14.45 -7.78
CA ALA A 39 10.20 14.95 -7.57
C ALA A 39 9.31 13.85 -6.97
N PHE A 40 9.45 12.61 -7.43
CA PHE A 40 8.74 11.44 -6.91
C PHE A 40 9.04 11.18 -5.42
N PHE A 41 10.31 11.26 -5.00
CA PHE A 41 10.67 11.13 -3.59
C PHE A 41 10.13 12.29 -2.72
N LYS A 42 10.15 13.52 -3.23
CA LYS A 42 9.57 14.67 -2.53
C LYS A 42 8.05 14.52 -2.37
N GLU A 43 7.39 14.03 -3.40
CA GLU A 43 5.96 13.75 -3.34
C GLU A 43 5.64 12.65 -2.32
N TYR A 44 6.46 11.58 -2.27
CA TYR A 44 6.37 10.55 -1.24
C TYR A 44 6.46 11.13 0.17
N ASP A 45 7.45 11.99 0.42
CA ASP A 45 7.64 12.63 1.73
C ASP A 45 6.42 13.48 2.11
N LEU A 46 5.84 14.21 1.17
CA LEU A 46 4.66 15.03 1.39
C LEU A 46 3.40 14.20 1.68
N LEU A 47 3.22 13.08 0.98
CA LEU A 47 2.04 12.23 1.09
C LEU A 47 2.08 11.36 2.36
N PHE A 48 3.23 10.76 2.66
CA PHE A 48 3.31 9.68 3.63
C PHE A 48 4.16 10.00 4.88
N LEU A 49 5.08 10.94 4.80
CA LEU A 49 5.99 11.28 5.90
C LEU A 49 5.72 12.65 6.53
N SER A 50 4.78 13.41 5.99
CA SER A 50 4.40 14.73 6.52
C SER A 50 3.85 14.62 7.95
N LEU A 51 4.17 15.60 8.81
CA LEU A 51 3.65 15.65 10.19
C LEU A 51 2.15 15.96 10.27
N LYS A 52 1.61 16.61 9.24
CA LYS A 52 0.19 16.98 9.17
C LYS A 52 -0.41 16.37 7.92
N ASN A 53 -1.53 15.70 8.09
CA ASN A 53 -2.33 15.11 7.01
C ASN A 53 -1.58 14.08 6.13
N SER A 54 -0.62 13.34 6.71
CA SER A 54 -0.04 12.19 6.01
C SER A 54 -1.07 11.09 5.84
N ILE A 55 -1.04 10.44 4.69
CA ILE A 55 -1.86 9.27 4.42
C ILE A 55 -1.29 8.09 5.22
N PRO A 56 -2.09 7.37 6.02
CA PRO A 56 -1.61 6.21 6.74
C PRO A 56 -1.26 5.09 5.77
N THR A 57 -0.16 4.40 6.05
CA THR A 57 0.39 3.34 5.18
C THR A 57 0.17 1.93 5.72
N THR A 58 -0.52 1.76 6.85
CA THR A 58 -0.83 0.46 7.46
C THR A 58 -2.33 0.18 7.38
N PHE A 59 -2.68 -1.04 7.03
CA PHE A 59 -4.08 -1.46 6.97
C PHE A 59 -4.77 -1.36 8.32
N SER A 60 -4.07 -1.62 9.43
CA SER A 60 -4.59 -1.41 10.79
C SER A 60 -5.08 0.02 10.99
N TYR A 61 -4.30 1.02 10.59
CA TYR A 61 -4.68 2.41 10.78
C TYR A 61 -5.80 2.84 9.82
N ILE A 62 -5.78 2.33 8.59
CA ILE A 62 -6.81 2.64 7.59
C ILE A 62 -8.18 2.11 8.04
N GLU A 63 -8.24 0.87 8.54
CA GLU A 63 -9.49 0.23 8.94
C GLU A 63 -10.00 0.73 10.30
N GLU A 64 -9.14 0.83 11.30
CA GLU A 64 -9.54 1.01 12.70
C GLU A 64 -9.06 2.32 13.32
N GLY A 65 -8.19 3.08 12.63
CA GLY A 65 -7.66 4.36 13.10
C GLY A 65 -6.54 4.24 14.14
N PHE A 66 -6.00 3.04 14.40
CA PHE A 66 -4.86 2.81 15.30
C PHE A 66 -3.98 1.66 14.81
N GLU A 67 -2.72 1.65 15.25
CA GLU A 67 -1.75 0.60 14.88
C GLU A 67 -1.97 -0.69 15.67
N ASN A 68 -1.48 -1.81 15.14
CA ASN A 68 -1.51 -3.13 15.78
C ASN A 68 -2.92 -3.71 16.00
N SER A 69 -3.80 -3.50 15.03
CA SER A 69 -5.16 -4.00 15.06
C SER A 69 -5.33 -5.33 14.30
N ASN A 70 -6.56 -5.71 14.01
CA ASN A 70 -6.89 -6.99 13.39
C ASN A 70 -6.17 -7.27 12.04
N PRO A 71 -5.97 -6.32 11.12
CA PRO A 71 -5.20 -6.56 9.89
C PRO A 71 -3.79 -7.09 10.16
N LEU A 72 -3.06 -6.52 11.12
CA LEU A 72 -1.73 -7.01 11.48
C LEU A 72 -1.76 -8.45 11.99
N LEU A 73 -2.75 -8.79 12.82
CA LEU A 73 -2.91 -10.16 13.33
C LEU A 73 -3.20 -11.14 12.18
N CYS A 74 -4.03 -10.74 11.21
CA CYS A 74 -4.32 -11.53 10.03
C CYS A 74 -3.07 -11.79 9.19
N VAL A 75 -2.27 -10.76 8.91
CA VAL A 75 -1.01 -10.92 8.16
C VAL A 75 -0.06 -11.88 8.87
N ARG A 76 0.10 -11.75 10.19
CA ARG A 76 0.95 -12.65 10.98
C ARG A 76 0.47 -14.11 10.97
N GLN A 77 -0.85 -14.33 11.06
CA GLN A 77 -1.43 -15.66 10.95
C GLN A 77 -1.17 -16.30 9.58
N ILE A 78 -1.23 -15.52 8.50
CA ILE A 78 -0.91 -15.97 7.13
C ILE A 78 0.59 -16.27 7.00
N LEU A 79 1.45 -15.40 7.52
CA LEU A 79 2.91 -15.61 7.52
C LEU A 79 3.31 -16.89 8.26
N VAL A 80 2.64 -17.23 9.36
CA VAL A 80 2.91 -18.49 10.10
C VAL A 80 2.63 -19.73 9.25
N LYS A 81 1.62 -19.68 8.37
CA LYS A 81 1.30 -20.78 7.45
C LYS A 81 2.30 -20.95 6.33
N SER A 82 3.02 -19.88 5.97
CA SER A 82 3.98 -19.84 4.88
C SER A 82 5.40 -20.17 5.34
N LYS A 83 6.30 -20.38 4.36
CA LYS A 83 7.75 -20.49 4.59
C LYS A 83 8.45 -19.13 4.57
N ILE A 84 7.75 -18.07 4.20
CA ILE A 84 8.30 -16.72 4.09
C ILE A 84 8.50 -16.14 5.49
N ARG A 85 9.63 -15.45 5.68
CA ARG A 85 9.92 -14.71 6.91
C ARG A 85 10.39 -13.32 6.56
N ARG A 86 9.89 -12.32 7.29
CA ARG A 86 10.32 -10.93 7.13
C ARG A 86 11.80 -10.80 7.48
N ASN A 87 12.55 -10.16 6.58
CA ASN A 87 13.92 -9.77 6.88
C ASN A 87 13.93 -8.36 7.50
N GLU A 88 14.00 -8.29 8.83
CA GLU A 88 13.94 -7.04 9.60
C GLU A 88 15.11 -6.08 9.31
N LYS A 89 16.20 -6.56 8.72
CA LYS A 89 17.33 -5.70 8.32
C LYS A 89 16.96 -4.81 7.15
N PHE A 90 16.13 -5.31 6.22
CA PHE A 90 15.72 -4.59 5.01
C PHE A 90 14.34 -3.97 5.14
N PHE A 91 13.43 -4.59 5.88
CA PHE A 91 12.06 -4.14 6.01
C PHE A 91 11.74 -3.79 7.46
N LYS A 92 11.68 -2.48 7.75
CA LYS A 92 11.47 -1.95 9.12
C LYS A 92 10.02 -1.55 9.39
N GLU A 93 9.18 -1.48 8.36
CA GLU A 93 7.77 -1.13 8.48
C GLU A 93 6.96 -2.26 9.11
N SER A 94 5.73 -1.94 9.52
CA SER A 94 4.79 -2.95 10.03
C SER A 94 4.45 -3.98 8.96
N GLU A 95 4.18 -5.22 9.37
CA GLU A 95 3.85 -6.32 8.47
C GLU A 95 2.50 -6.12 7.76
N ASP A 96 1.67 -5.23 8.25
CA ASP A 96 0.42 -4.82 7.63
C ASP A 96 0.54 -3.50 6.85
N SER A 97 1.76 -3.03 6.56
CA SER A 97 1.92 -1.90 5.64
C SER A 97 1.48 -2.30 4.23
N VAL A 98 0.89 -1.35 3.50
CA VAL A 98 0.43 -1.57 2.13
C VAL A 98 1.55 -2.12 1.26
N GLY A 99 2.75 -1.52 1.34
CA GLY A 99 3.91 -1.98 0.59
C GLY A 99 4.33 -3.41 0.94
N PHE A 100 4.37 -3.76 2.24
CA PHE A 100 4.71 -5.12 2.65
C PHE A 100 3.67 -6.14 2.19
N CYS A 101 2.38 -5.86 2.34
CA CYS A 101 1.33 -6.78 1.92
C CYS A 101 1.32 -7.03 0.41
N LEU A 102 1.55 -6.00 -0.41
CA LEU A 102 1.65 -6.17 -1.87
C LEU A 102 2.89 -6.98 -2.27
N LEU A 103 4.03 -6.75 -1.63
CA LEU A 103 5.23 -7.56 -1.84
C LEU A 103 5.03 -9.01 -1.38
N LEU A 104 4.40 -9.23 -0.25
CA LEU A 104 4.09 -10.56 0.27
C LEU A 104 3.16 -11.33 -0.67
N MET A 105 2.12 -10.67 -1.19
CA MET A 105 1.20 -11.24 -2.17
C MET A 105 1.96 -11.65 -3.45
N SER A 106 2.81 -10.77 -3.97
CA SER A 106 3.66 -11.06 -5.13
C SER A 106 4.57 -12.26 -4.88
N GLU A 107 5.14 -12.38 -3.68
CA GLU A 107 6.01 -13.50 -3.33
C GLU A 107 5.23 -14.81 -3.19
N PHE A 108 4.01 -14.80 -2.65
CA PHE A 108 3.14 -15.98 -2.63
C PHE A 108 2.82 -16.48 -4.05
N LEU A 109 2.43 -15.57 -4.94
CA LEU A 109 2.16 -15.91 -6.34
C LEU A 109 3.40 -16.48 -7.04
N ARG A 110 4.57 -15.89 -6.79
CA ARG A 110 5.85 -16.37 -7.33
C ARG A 110 6.20 -17.81 -6.87
N GLN A 111 5.80 -18.16 -5.65
CA GLN A 111 6.02 -19.50 -5.07
C GLN A 111 4.88 -20.49 -5.37
N ASN A 112 3.87 -20.08 -6.15
CA ASN A 112 2.64 -20.83 -6.42
C ASN A 112 1.84 -21.16 -5.13
N GLU A 113 1.91 -20.28 -4.13
CA GLU A 113 1.10 -20.34 -2.92
C GLU A 113 -0.19 -19.51 -3.11
N ASP A 114 -0.98 -19.82 -4.15
CA ASP A 114 -2.15 -19.06 -4.58
C ASP A 114 -3.21 -18.93 -3.50
N ASP A 115 -3.40 -19.96 -2.68
CA ASP A 115 -4.36 -19.95 -1.57
C ASP A 115 -3.98 -18.92 -0.49
N LEU A 116 -2.67 -18.76 -0.20
CA LEU A 116 -2.19 -17.77 0.75
C LEU A 116 -2.26 -16.35 0.15
N ALA A 117 -1.99 -16.21 -1.14
CA ALA A 117 -2.17 -14.94 -1.85
C ALA A 117 -3.63 -14.50 -1.80
N LYS A 118 -4.56 -15.42 -2.12
CA LYS A 118 -6.00 -15.17 -2.02
C LYS A 118 -6.43 -14.82 -0.60
N GLU A 119 -5.97 -15.56 0.40
CA GLU A 119 -6.29 -15.31 1.81
C GLU A 119 -5.81 -13.91 2.26
N LEU A 120 -4.59 -13.52 1.86
CA LEU A 120 -4.04 -12.19 2.16
C LEU A 120 -4.84 -11.09 1.46
N PHE A 121 -5.16 -11.31 0.18
CA PHE A 121 -5.96 -10.35 -0.58
C PHE A 121 -7.34 -10.15 0.04
N GLU A 122 -8.09 -11.23 0.26
CA GLU A 122 -9.46 -11.18 0.76
C GLU A 122 -9.56 -10.61 2.18
N LYS A 123 -8.68 -11.07 3.09
CA LYS A 123 -8.79 -10.74 4.52
C LYS A 123 -8.16 -9.42 4.91
N VAL A 124 -7.21 -8.91 4.13
CA VAL A 124 -6.43 -7.72 4.47
C VAL A 124 -6.52 -6.66 3.37
N ILE A 125 -5.98 -6.96 2.18
CA ILE A 125 -5.80 -5.94 1.13
C ILE A 125 -7.15 -5.42 0.63
N ASN A 126 -8.04 -6.32 0.21
CA ASN A 126 -9.30 -5.97 -0.42
C ASN A 126 -10.21 -5.10 0.44
N LYS A 127 -10.12 -5.20 1.78
CA LYS A 127 -11.01 -4.50 2.70
C LYS A 127 -10.87 -2.98 2.65
N SER A 128 -9.64 -2.49 2.51
CA SER A 128 -9.37 -1.06 2.69
C SER A 128 -8.40 -0.47 1.66
N ILE A 129 -7.94 -1.25 0.68
CA ILE A 129 -7.03 -0.75 -0.36
C ILE A 129 -7.66 0.36 -1.20
N ASP A 130 -8.96 0.28 -1.51
CA ASP A 130 -9.67 1.31 -2.27
C ASP A 130 -9.74 2.63 -1.51
N GLU A 131 -9.84 2.59 -0.18
CA GLU A 131 -9.80 3.80 0.65
C GLU A 131 -8.42 4.42 0.61
N PHE A 132 -7.36 3.62 0.80
CA PHE A 132 -5.97 4.08 0.70
C PHE A 132 -5.68 4.72 -0.67
N LEU A 133 -6.00 4.02 -1.75
CA LEU A 133 -5.76 4.52 -3.11
C LEU A 133 -6.62 5.75 -3.42
N GLY A 134 -7.84 5.80 -2.91
CA GLY A 134 -8.72 6.96 -2.99
C GLY A 134 -8.15 8.18 -2.27
N ASP A 135 -7.61 8.00 -1.06
CA ASP A 135 -6.97 9.06 -0.29
C ASP A 135 -5.71 9.61 -1.02
N VAL A 136 -4.93 8.72 -1.65
CA VAL A 136 -3.80 9.13 -2.51
C VAL A 136 -4.30 9.92 -3.71
N PHE A 137 -5.28 9.39 -4.45
CA PHE A 137 -5.82 10.01 -5.66
C PHE A 137 -6.40 11.40 -5.40
N MET A 138 -7.10 11.59 -4.29
CA MET A 138 -7.75 12.86 -3.92
C MET A 138 -6.82 13.85 -3.23
N ASN A 139 -5.57 13.44 -2.89
CA ASN A 139 -4.65 14.33 -2.21
C ASN A 139 -4.13 15.43 -3.15
N LYS A 140 -4.22 16.66 -2.72
CA LYS A 140 -3.77 17.82 -3.50
C LYS A 140 -2.28 17.86 -3.80
N ASN A 141 -1.48 17.14 -3.04
CA ASN A 141 -0.03 17.03 -3.23
C ASN A 141 0.35 15.85 -4.10
N ALA A 142 -0.62 15.00 -4.48
CA ALA A 142 -0.39 13.88 -5.37
C ALA A 142 -0.42 14.34 -6.82
N ASN A 143 0.60 14.00 -7.56
CA ASN A 143 0.72 14.20 -9.00
C ASN A 143 1.08 12.86 -9.66
N LEU A 144 2.31 12.39 -9.50
CA LEU A 144 2.73 11.08 -10.00
C LEU A 144 2.04 9.94 -9.23
N TYR A 145 1.91 10.07 -7.91
CA TYR A 145 1.18 9.09 -7.09
C TYR A 145 -0.30 9.03 -7.42
N LYS A 146 -0.89 10.08 -7.96
CA LYS A 146 -2.26 10.05 -8.47
C LYS A 146 -2.40 9.09 -9.65
N GLU A 147 -1.46 9.11 -10.59
CA GLU A 147 -1.44 8.20 -11.73
C GLU A 147 -1.21 6.75 -11.27
N ILE A 148 -0.28 6.55 -10.32
CA ILE A 148 -0.05 5.24 -9.71
C ILE A 148 -1.31 4.72 -9.02
N ALA A 149 -2.01 5.56 -8.26
CA ALA A 149 -3.24 5.17 -7.57
C ALA A 149 -4.34 4.78 -8.57
N SER A 150 -4.47 5.50 -9.69
CA SER A 150 -5.41 5.18 -10.76
C SER A 150 -5.12 3.81 -11.38
N ILE A 151 -3.86 3.54 -11.71
CA ILE A 151 -3.41 2.24 -12.24
C ILE A 151 -3.66 1.13 -11.22
N ALA A 152 -3.30 1.38 -9.94
CA ALA A 152 -3.47 0.41 -8.88
C ALA A 152 -4.95 0.08 -8.61
N LEU A 153 -5.86 1.06 -8.69
CA LEU A 153 -7.31 0.81 -8.58
C LEU A 153 -7.81 -0.15 -9.65
N ALA A 154 -7.40 0.05 -10.92
CA ALA A 154 -7.75 -0.86 -11.99
C ALA A 154 -7.16 -2.27 -11.78
N PHE A 155 -5.92 -2.34 -11.27
CA PHE A 155 -5.28 -3.59 -10.91
C PHE A 155 -6.01 -4.33 -9.78
N MET A 156 -6.52 -3.61 -8.78
CA MET A 156 -7.31 -4.23 -7.69
C MET A 156 -8.63 -4.83 -8.21
N GLU A 157 -9.30 -4.18 -9.16
CA GLU A 157 -10.50 -4.77 -9.78
C GLU A 157 -10.15 -6.07 -10.55
N PHE A 158 -9.02 -6.07 -11.21
CA PHE A 158 -8.51 -7.26 -11.88
C PHE A 158 -8.20 -8.40 -10.89
N GLU A 159 -7.54 -8.12 -9.77
CA GLU A 159 -7.24 -9.11 -8.72
C GLU A 159 -8.52 -9.68 -8.10
N ARG A 160 -9.56 -8.86 -7.93
CA ARG A 160 -10.88 -9.31 -7.48
C ARG A 160 -11.47 -10.36 -8.40
N LEU A 161 -11.38 -10.14 -9.71
CA LEU A 161 -11.84 -11.11 -10.71
C LEU A 161 -11.03 -12.40 -10.69
N CYS A 162 -9.70 -12.30 -10.59
CA CYS A 162 -8.81 -13.46 -10.57
C CYS A 162 -9.00 -14.33 -9.33
N PHE A 163 -9.19 -13.73 -8.17
CA PHE A 163 -9.41 -14.44 -6.91
C PHE A 163 -10.89 -14.77 -6.65
N GLU A 164 -11.81 -14.31 -7.51
CA GLU A 164 -13.25 -14.46 -7.31
C GLU A 164 -13.69 -13.89 -5.94
N VAL A 165 -13.20 -12.68 -5.62
CA VAL A 165 -13.47 -11.96 -4.37
C VAL A 165 -14.33 -10.74 -4.67
N GLU A 166 -15.43 -10.58 -3.96
CA GLU A 166 -16.31 -9.43 -4.12
C GLU A 166 -15.66 -8.16 -3.54
N LYS A 167 -15.98 -7.02 -4.16
CA LYS A 167 -15.64 -5.73 -3.61
C LYS A 167 -16.38 -5.52 -2.29
N PRO A 168 -15.67 -5.11 -1.21
CA PRO A 168 -16.32 -4.91 0.07
C PRO A 168 -17.36 -3.79 -0.03
N ALA A 169 -18.53 -4.01 0.56
CA ALA A 169 -19.48 -2.93 0.76
C ALA A 169 -18.78 -1.82 1.55
N LYS A 170 -18.94 -0.55 1.13
CA LYS A 170 -18.38 0.60 1.88
C LYS A 170 -18.92 0.53 3.31
N ILE A 171 -18.12 0.03 4.20
CA ILE A 171 -18.39 0.15 5.62
C ILE A 171 -18.05 1.61 5.91
N ASN A 172 -19.08 2.40 6.26
CA ASN A 172 -18.84 3.67 6.95
C ASN A 172 -18.26 3.30 8.32
N SER A 173 -16.97 2.92 8.33
CA SER A 173 -16.22 2.78 9.56
C SER A 173 -16.34 4.14 10.23
N LYS A 174 -16.94 4.17 11.41
CA LYS A 174 -16.79 5.33 12.31
C LYS A 174 -15.29 5.36 12.60
N LYS A 175 -14.52 6.04 11.72
CA LYS A 175 -13.17 6.45 12.07
C LYS A 175 -13.35 7.15 13.41
N VAL A 176 -12.88 6.51 14.48
CA VAL A 176 -12.67 7.23 15.72
C VAL A 176 -11.76 8.36 15.28
N GLN A 177 -12.28 9.59 15.21
CA GLN A 177 -11.46 10.78 15.07
C GLN A 177 -10.62 10.86 16.35
N ASN A 178 -9.61 10.00 16.40
CA ASN A 178 -8.52 10.18 17.34
C ASN A 178 -7.70 11.32 16.77
N ASP A 179 -7.99 12.53 17.23
CA ASP A 179 -6.91 13.46 17.47
C ASP A 179 -5.82 12.62 18.12
N LEU A 180 -4.71 12.46 17.41
CA LEU A 180 -3.53 11.74 17.90
C LEU A 180 -3.40 12.02 19.37
N SER A 181 -3.53 11.03 20.24
CA SER A 181 -3.49 11.28 21.67
C SER A 181 -2.22 12.09 21.92
N ARG A 182 -2.29 13.08 22.75
CA ARG A 182 -1.15 13.98 23.06
C ARG A 182 0.12 13.18 23.34
N SER A 183 -0.02 11.99 23.90
CA SER A 183 1.06 11.05 24.17
C SER A 183 1.68 10.47 22.87
N GLU A 184 0.91 10.18 21.86
CA GLU A 184 1.38 9.64 20.61
C GLU A 184 2.04 10.71 19.73
N PHE A 185 1.52 11.91 19.75
CA PHE A 185 2.17 13.08 19.15
C PHE A 185 3.55 13.32 19.77
N LEU A 186 3.65 13.34 21.10
CA LEU A 186 4.91 13.51 21.83
C LEU A 186 5.90 12.37 21.56
N ARG A 187 5.42 11.14 21.44
CA ARG A 187 6.25 9.97 21.10
C ARG A 187 6.82 10.07 19.68
N ARG A 188 6.01 10.49 18.70
CA ARG A 188 6.47 10.70 17.31
C ARG A 188 7.49 11.85 17.23
N GLU A 189 7.28 12.91 17.96
CA GLU A 189 8.19 14.05 18.03
C GLU A 189 9.52 13.69 18.70
N ALA A 190 9.49 12.93 19.79
CA ALA A 190 10.69 12.40 20.46
C ALA A 190 11.49 11.46 19.56
N ASN A 191 10.83 10.58 18.84
CA ASN A 191 11.48 9.67 17.88
C ASN A 191 12.11 10.44 16.70
N LYS A 192 11.47 11.51 16.22
CA LYS A 192 12.02 12.37 15.19
C LYS A 192 13.27 13.10 15.66
N GLN A 193 13.23 13.68 16.86
CA GLN A 193 14.38 14.36 17.46
C GLN A 193 15.56 13.41 17.70
N ARG A 194 15.27 12.17 18.13
CA ARG A 194 16.29 11.12 18.30
C ARG A 194 16.97 10.79 16.96
N ARG A 195 16.21 10.55 15.89
CA ARG A 195 16.74 10.28 14.54
C ARG A 195 17.57 11.46 13.99
N THR A 196 17.16 12.68 14.27
CA THR A 196 17.91 13.88 13.85
C THR A 196 19.24 13.99 14.60
N ARG A 197 19.27 13.67 15.91
CA ARG A 197 20.49 13.63 16.72
C ARG A 197 21.43 12.52 16.26
N GLU A 198 20.93 11.32 15.99
CA GLU A 198 21.73 10.20 15.48
C GLU A 198 22.37 10.55 14.12
N LYS A 199 21.63 11.23 13.24
CA LYS A 199 22.18 11.73 11.96
C LYS A 199 23.25 12.82 12.13
N SER A 200 23.07 13.73 13.11
CA SER A 200 24.02 14.81 13.35
C SER A 200 25.29 14.35 14.09
N GLN A 201 25.24 13.20 14.73
CA GLN A 201 26.40 12.61 15.45
C GLN A 201 27.18 11.59 14.62
N GLY A 202 26.83 11.40 13.32
CA GLY A 202 27.58 10.52 12.41
C GLY A 202 27.54 9.03 12.79
N ILE A 203 26.58 8.63 13.62
CA ILE A 203 26.37 7.22 13.98
C ILE A 203 25.42 6.65 12.90
N SER A 204 26.04 6.05 11.88
CA SER A 204 25.36 5.27 10.83
C SER A 204 25.34 3.78 11.20
#